data_24b9a9e204e21e4177c7d1f60b9bac4d
#
_entry.id   24b9a9e204e21e4177c7d1f60b9bac4d
#
_cell.length_a   1.000
_cell.length_b   1.000
_cell.length_c   1.000
_cell.angle_alpha   90.00
_cell.angle_beta   90.00
_cell.angle_gamma   90.00
#
_symmetry.space_group_name_H-M   'P 1'
#
loop_
_entity.id
_entity.type
_entity.pdbx_description
1 polymer ?
#
loop_
_entity_poly.entity_id
_entity_poly.type
_entity_poly.pdbx_seq_one_letter_code
_entity_poly.pdbx_strand_id
1 'polypeptide(L)'
;SFIPEKVYHNLIETVHKNLDKMHAYVSLRKQVLGVDELHFYDIYAPMVSDITMKIPYEEAKDIALKALAPLGEEYLSKVKEGFESGWVDVYENTGKRTGAFSWGTYGVHPYVFLNYTDTLNDVFTLVHEMGHAMHTYYSNANQPYPYAGYRIFVAEVASTCNEALLMQYLLKNCTDLSEKKYLMNHYFEQFKGTLFRQTMFAEFE
;
A
#
# COMPACT_ATOMS: atom_id res chain seq x y z
N SER A 1 -14.15 19.53 -2.38
CA SER A 1 -14.26 18.60 -3.52
C SER A 1 -15.73 18.52 -3.91
N PHE A 2 -15.99 18.40 -5.23
CA PHE A 2 -17.37 18.26 -5.76
C PHE A 2 -17.84 16.78 -5.77
N ILE A 3 -17.36 15.98 -4.83
CA ILE A 3 -17.80 14.59 -4.67
C ILE A 3 -19.19 14.63 -4.04
N PRO A 4 -20.21 14.01 -4.66
CA PRO A 4 -21.55 13.98 -4.08
C PRO A 4 -21.55 13.30 -2.70
N GLU A 5 -22.27 13.85 -1.74
CA GLU A 5 -22.44 13.30 -0.39
C GLU A 5 -22.94 11.84 -0.42
N LYS A 6 -23.75 11.51 -1.44
CA LYS A 6 -24.21 10.13 -1.69
C LYS A 6 -23.07 9.11 -1.76
N VAL A 7 -21.87 9.49 -2.23
CA VAL A 7 -20.71 8.58 -2.30
C VAL A 7 -20.28 8.16 -0.90
N TYR A 8 -20.26 9.11 0.03
CA TYR A 8 -19.93 8.86 1.44
C TYR A 8 -20.95 7.90 2.08
N HIS A 9 -22.25 8.20 1.97
CA HIS A 9 -23.28 7.34 2.52
C HIS A 9 -23.32 5.95 1.89
N ASN A 10 -23.11 5.85 0.56
CA ASN A 10 -23.01 4.57 -0.11
C ASN A 10 -21.79 3.74 0.34
N LEU A 11 -20.66 4.38 0.68
CA LEU A 11 -19.49 3.70 1.22
C LEU A 11 -19.83 3.04 2.56
N ILE A 12 -20.41 3.81 3.50
CA ILE A 12 -20.82 3.30 4.82
C ILE A 12 -21.82 2.14 4.65
N GLU A 13 -22.85 2.33 3.86
CA GLU A 13 -23.85 1.28 3.60
C GLU A 13 -23.23 0.01 2.99
N THR A 14 -22.28 0.17 2.07
CA THR A 14 -21.60 -0.96 1.43
C THR A 14 -20.71 -1.70 2.42
N VAL A 15 -20.00 -0.99 3.27
CA VAL A 15 -19.18 -1.59 4.33
C VAL A 15 -20.07 -2.34 5.33
N HIS A 16 -21.20 -1.77 5.75
CA HIS A 16 -22.16 -2.43 6.62
C HIS A 16 -22.69 -3.73 6.02
N LYS A 17 -23.05 -3.75 4.73
CA LYS A 17 -23.49 -4.95 4.02
C LYS A 17 -22.45 -6.06 3.96
N ASN A 18 -21.18 -5.73 4.20
CA ASN A 18 -20.03 -6.65 4.13
C ASN A 18 -19.34 -6.86 5.49
N LEU A 19 -19.95 -6.44 6.60
CA LEU A 19 -19.38 -6.66 7.94
C LEU A 19 -19.22 -8.15 8.28
N ASP A 20 -20.01 -9.02 7.69
CA ASP A 20 -19.87 -10.48 7.82
C ASP A 20 -18.46 -10.96 7.45
N LYS A 21 -17.79 -10.35 6.48
CA LYS A 21 -16.42 -10.66 6.08
C LYS A 21 -15.42 -10.26 7.16
N MET A 22 -15.62 -9.07 7.75
CA MET A 22 -14.80 -8.60 8.87
C MET A 22 -15.00 -9.47 10.10
N HIS A 23 -16.23 -9.84 10.41
CA HIS A 23 -16.55 -10.74 11.53
C HIS A 23 -15.96 -12.14 11.34
N ALA A 24 -15.97 -12.68 10.11
CA ALA A 24 -15.31 -13.94 9.79
C ALA A 24 -13.79 -13.86 10.02
N TYR A 25 -13.16 -12.77 9.61
CA TYR A 25 -11.73 -12.55 9.85
C TYR A 25 -11.39 -12.44 11.35
N VAL A 26 -12.20 -11.70 12.12
CA VAL A 26 -12.04 -11.58 13.59
C VAL A 26 -12.24 -12.94 14.27
N SER A 27 -13.20 -13.74 13.81
CA SER A 27 -13.43 -15.09 14.32
C SER A 27 -12.25 -16.03 14.02
N LEU A 28 -11.69 -15.93 12.81
CA LEU A 28 -10.47 -16.66 12.46
C LEU A 28 -9.29 -16.26 13.38
N ARG A 29 -9.15 -14.96 13.64
CA ARG A 29 -8.13 -14.43 14.54
C ARG A 29 -8.24 -15.04 15.95
N LYS A 30 -9.45 -15.07 16.52
CA LYS A 30 -9.75 -15.71 17.80
C LYS A 30 -9.29 -17.16 17.82
N GLN A 31 -9.62 -17.94 16.79
CA GLN A 31 -9.24 -19.34 16.67
C GLN A 31 -7.72 -19.55 16.58
N VAL A 32 -7.05 -18.74 15.75
CA VAL A 32 -5.59 -18.84 15.54
C VAL A 32 -4.81 -18.45 16.80
N LEU A 33 -5.27 -17.43 17.52
CA LEU A 33 -4.65 -16.99 18.78
C LEU A 33 -4.94 -17.96 19.95
N GLY A 34 -5.95 -18.83 19.81
CA GLY A 34 -6.31 -19.81 20.86
C GLY A 34 -6.86 -19.17 22.12
N VAL A 35 -7.54 -18.05 22.02
CA VAL A 35 -8.13 -17.30 23.16
C VAL A 35 -9.62 -17.59 23.30
N ASP A 36 -10.11 -17.70 24.53
CA ASP A 36 -11.54 -17.92 24.82
C ASP A 36 -12.37 -16.70 24.53
N GLU A 37 -11.82 -15.51 24.73
CA GLU A 37 -12.44 -14.23 24.43
C GLU A 37 -11.43 -13.33 23.73
N LEU A 38 -11.84 -12.65 22.65
CA LEU A 38 -11.02 -11.71 21.91
C LEU A 38 -11.29 -10.29 22.41
N HIS A 39 -10.26 -9.67 22.96
CA HIS A 39 -10.30 -8.28 23.40
C HIS A 39 -9.77 -7.33 22.33
N PHE A 40 -10.04 -6.03 22.50
CA PHE A 40 -9.64 -5.02 21.52
C PHE A 40 -8.11 -4.99 21.25
N TYR A 41 -7.30 -5.26 22.25
CA TYR A 41 -5.84 -5.32 22.10
C TYR A 41 -5.36 -6.56 21.34
N ASP A 42 -6.13 -7.66 21.33
CA ASP A 42 -5.77 -8.89 20.61
C ASP A 42 -5.87 -8.74 19.08
N ILE A 43 -6.59 -7.71 18.60
CA ILE A 43 -6.71 -7.45 17.16
C ILE A 43 -5.40 -7.02 16.49
N TYR A 44 -4.38 -6.69 17.29
CA TYR A 44 -3.04 -6.34 16.82
C TYR A 44 -2.00 -7.44 17.12
N ALA A 45 -2.38 -8.49 17.85
CA ALA A 45 -1.49 -9.62 18.09
C ALA A 45 -1.17 -10.35 16.77
N PRO A 46 0.09 -10.74 16.50
CA PRO A 46 0.43 -11.44 15.27
C PRO A 46 -0.23 -12.83 15.22
N MET A 47 -0.93 -13.14 14.11
CA MET A 47 -1.57 -14.44 13.89
C MET A 47 -0.64 -15.45 13.21
N VAL A 48 0.36 -14.99 12.53
CA VAL A 48 1.38 -15.80 11.87
C VAL A 48 2.72 -15.50 12.50
N SER A 49 3.56 -16.52 12.63
CA SER A 49 4.94 -16.31 13.08
C SER A 49 5.63 -15.32 12.16
N ASP A 50 6.39 -14.40 12.73
CA ASP A 50 7.21 -13.50 11.94
C ASP A 50 8.15 -14.31 11.05
N ILE A 51 7.86 -14.28 9.77
CA ILE A 51 8.81 -14.74 8.77
C ILE A 51 9.72 -13.54 8.53
N THR A 52 10.95 -13.65 8.98
CA THR A 52 11.95 -12.64 8.73
C THR A 52 12.38 -12.72 7.26
N MET A 53 11.49 -12.27 6.36
CA MET A 53 11.87 -12.03 4.98
C MET A 53 12.73 -10.78 4.94
N LYS A 54 14.03 -10.99 4.83
CA LYS A 54 14.96 -9.89 4.62
C LYS A 54 15.09 -9.65 3.13
N ILE A 55 14.56 -8.53 2.65
CA ILE A 55 14.55 -8.16 1.24
C ILE A 55 15.35 -6.86 1.07
N PRO A 56 16.64 -6.95 0.69
CA PRO A 56 17.45 -5.77 0.43
C PRO A 56 16.83 -4.87 -0.64
N TYR A 57 17.11 -3.57 -0.59
CA TYR A 57 16.53 -2.59 -1.51
C TYR A 57 16.75 -2.94 -2.99
N GLU A 58 17.94 -3.46 -3.35
CA GLU A 58 18.23 -3.87 -4.73
C GLU A 58 17.30 -5.00 -5.21
N GLU A 59 17.04 -5.98 -4.34
CA GLU A 59 16.10 -7.06 -4.62
C GLU A 59 14.65 -6.53 -4.69
N ALA A 60 14.29 -5.58 -3.83
CA ALA A 60 12.97 -4.94 -3.84
C ALA A 60 12.69 -4.21 -5.16
N LYS A 61 13.68 -3.55 -5.76
CA LYS A 61 13.56 -2.94 -7.09
C LYS A 61 13.24 -3.98 -8.17
N ASP A 62 13.93 -5.11 -8.15
CA ASP A 62 13.68 -6.21 -9.10
C ASP A 62 12.30 -6.82 -8.93
N ILE A 63 11.86 -7.02 -7.70
CA ILE A 63 10.51 -7.50 -7.37
C ILE A 63 9.48 -6.49 -7.87
N ALA A 64 9.66 -5.20 -7.59
CA ALA A 64 8.76 -4.14 -8.02
C ALA A 64 8.61 -4.11 -9.55
N LEU A 65 9.71 -4.13 -10.31
CA LEU A 65 9.65 -4.12 -11.78
C LEU A 65 8.94 -5.36 -12.34
N LYS A 66 9.14 -6.53 -11.76
CA LYS A 66 8.44 -7.76 -12.16
C LYS A 66 6.96 -7.72 -11.81
N ALA A 67 6.63 -7.23 -10.63
CA ALA A 67 5.25 -7.12 -10.16
C ALA A 67 4.42 -6.11 -10.96
N LEU A 68 5.03 -5.00 -11.35
CA LEU A 68 4.39 -3.91 -12.10
C LEU A 68 4.38 -4.14 -13.62
N ALA A 69 4.94 -5.26 -14.12
CA ALA A 69 4.97 -5.58 -15.55
C ALA A 69 3.62 -5.49 -16.28
N PRO A 70 2.46 -5.81 -15.67
CA PRO A 70 1.16 -5.63 -16.31
C PRO A 70 0.84 -4.18 -16.71
N LEU A 71 1.51 -3.17 -16.14
CA LEU A 71 1.31 -1.75 -16.47
C LEU A 71 2.02 -1.32 -17.77
N GLY A 72 2.83 -2.20 -18.36
CA GLY A 72 3.48 -2.00 -19.66
C GLY A 72 4.85 -1.34 -19.61
N GLU A 73 5.57 -1.45 -20.73
CA GLU A 73 6.98 -1.06 -20.84
C GLU A 73 7.24 0.43 -20.61
N GLU A 74 6.32 1.30 -21.03
CA GLU A 74 6.44 2.75 -20.80
C GLU A 74 6.47 3.06 -19.30
N TYR A 75 5.52 2.49 -18.53
CA TYR A 75 5.45 2.64 -17.08
C TYR A 75 6.72 2.11 -16.41
N LEU A 76 7.13 0.88 -16.77
CA LEU A 76 8.31 0.23 -16.21
C LEU A 76 9.59 1.01 -16.48
N SER A 77 9.75 1.57 -17.69
CA SER A 77 10.93 2.36 -18.03
C SER A 77 11.07 3.60 -17.14
N LYS A 78 9.94 4.23 -16.77
CA LYS A 78 9.93 5.39 -15.88
C LYS A 78 10.13 5.01 -14.42
N VAL A 79 9.57 3.91 -13.96
CA VAL A 79 9.86 3.37 -12.61
C VAL A 79 11.35 3.05 -12.48
N LYS A 80 11.94 2.41 -13.49
CA LYS A 80 13.38 2.10 -13.52
C LYS A 80 14.21 3.37 -13.50
N GLU A 81 13.89 4.35 -14.35
CA GLU A 81 14.53 5.68 -14.32
C GLU A 81 14.48 6.29 -12.91
N GLY A 82 13.34 6.21 -12.23
CA GLY A 82 13.20 6.71 -10.86
C GLY A 82 14.12 6.03 -9.86
N PHE A 83 14.30 4.72 -9.99
CA PHE A 83 15.24 3.97 -9.14
C PHE A 83 16.70 4.30 -9.42
N GLU A 84 17.06 4.61 -10.66
CA GLU A 84 18.46 4.82 -11.10
C GLU A 84 18.88 6.30 -11.06
N SER A 85 17.92 7.24 -11.10
CA SER A 85 18.19 8.68 -11.26
C SER A 85 17.99 9.52 -10.00
N GLY A 86 17.98 8.87 -8.83
CA GLY A 86 17.98 9.58 -7.55
C GLY A 86 16.62 10.16 -7.14
N TRP A 87 15.49 9.60 -7.64
CA TRP A 87 14.17 10.01 -7.17
C TRP A 87 13.88 9.52 -5.75
N VAL A 88 14.56 8.45 -5.29
CA VAL A 88 14.27 7.76 -4.03
C VAL A 88 15.36 8.03 -3.00
N ASP A 89 14.98 8.66 -1.90
CA ASP A 89 15.78 8.75 -0.67
C ASP A 89 15.43 7.55 0.23
N VAL A 90 16.30 6.55 0.26
CA VAL A 90 15.99 5.18 0.67
C VAL A 90 16.10 4.97 2.17
N TYR A 91 17.26 5.26 2.75
CA TYR A 91 17.62 4.78 4.10
C TYR A 91 17.40 5.81 5.19
N GLU A 92 17.28 5.32 6.43
CA GLU A 92 17.31 6.17 7.62
C GLU A 92 18.60 6.97 7.69
N ASN A 93 18.50 8.19 8.24
CA ASN A 93 19.65 9.05 8.50
C ASN A 93 19.38 9.94 9.72
N THR A 94 20.45 10.46 10.34
CA THR A 94 20.33 11.37 11.48
C THR A 94 19.51 12.61 11.11
N GLY A 95 18.44 12.84 11.87
CA GLY A 95 17.52 13.95 11.63
C GLY A 95 16.45 13.72 10.56
N LYS A 96 16.48 12.58 9.87
CA LYS A 96 15.43 12.18 8.93
C LYS A 96 14.14 11.81 9.67
N ARG A 97 12.99 12.26 9.17
CA ARG A 97 11.67 11.93 9.75
C ARG A 97 11.35 10.46 9.53
N THR A 98 10.54 9.89 10.40
CA THR A 98 9.95 8.55 10.22
C THR A 98 8.86 8.57 9.16
N GLY A 99 8.49 7.36 8.66
CA GLY A 99 7.45 7.17 7.66
C GLY A 99 7.97 7.22 6.22
N ALA A 100 7.04 7.32 5.28
CA ALA A 100 7.30 7.38 3.85
C ALA A 100 6.32 8.36 3.20
N PHE A 101 6.71 8.95 2.08
CA PHE A 101 5.83 9.78 1.25
C PHE A 101 6.41 9.97 -0.15
N SER A 102 5.55 10.31 -1.10
CA SER A 102 5.96 10.84 -2.41
C SER A 102 5.55 12.30 -2.53
N TRP A 103 6.43 13.11 -3.12
CA TRP A 103 6.15 14.51 -3.39
C TRP A 103 6.68 14.91 -4.77
N GLY A 104 5.89 15.69 -5.50
CA GLY A 104 6.30 16.20 -6.82
C GLY A 104 6.07 17.70 -6.95
N THR A 105 6.94 18.33 -7.69
CA THR A 105 6.80 19.72 -8.11
C THR A 105 6.70 19.75 -9.63
N TYR A 106 5.86 20.65 -10.17
CA TYR A 106 5.67 20.78 -11.61
C TYR A 106 6.99 21.18 -12.30
N GLY A 107 7.31 20.49 -13.41
CA GLY A 107 8.51 20.75 -14.21
C GLY A 107 9.77 20.02 -13.75
N VAL A 108 9.69 19.21 -12.67
CA VAL A 108 10.78 18.34 -12.22
C VAL A 108 10.23 16.93 -11.97
N HIS A 109 11.12 15.95 -11.83
CA HIS A 109 10.71 14.60 -11.45
C HIS A 109 10.15 14.56 -10.02
N PRO A 110 9.27 13.61 -9.70
CA PRO A 110 8.82 13.40 -8.33
C PRO A 110 9.95 12.85 -7.44
N TYR A 111 9.78 12.98 -6.14
CA TYR A 111 10.67 12.45 -5.11
C TYR A 111 9.91 11.45 -4.25
N VAL A 112 10.60 10.39 -3.85
CA VAL A 112 10.10 9.37 -2.93
C VAL A 112 11.01 9.32 -1.70
N PHE A 113 10.40 9.45 -0.54
CA PHE A 113 11.08 9.43 0.75
C PHE A 113 10.70 8.14 1.48
N LEU A 114 11.70 7.37 1.89
CA LEU A 114 11.55 6.11 2.60
C LEU A 114 12.44 6.07 3.84
N ASN A 115 12.18 5.12 4.73
CA ASN A 115 13.05 4.65 5.78
C ASN A 115 13.13 3.13 5.67
N TYR A 116 13.82 2.66 4.63
CA TYR A 116 13.85 1.26 4.22
C TYR A 116 14.72 0.41 5.17
N THR A 117 14.15 -0.68 5.70
CA THR A 117 14.78 -1.56 6.70
C THR A 117 14.78 -3.04 6.29
N ASP A 118 14.71 -3.30 5.00
CA ASP A 118 14.76 -4.64 4.38
C ASP A 118 13.58 -5.56 4.73
N THR A 119 12.42 -5.00 5.12
CA THR A 119 11.24 -5.81 5.43
C THR A 119 10.30 -5.96 4.21
N LEU A 120 9.43 -6.97 4.23
CA LEU A 120 8.37 -7.10 3.23
C LEU A 120 7.44 -5.85 3.21
N ASN A 121 7.15 -5.29 4.38
CA ASN A 121 6.35 -4.07 4.48
C ASN A 121 7.00 -2.90 3.73
N ASP A 122 8.33 -2.80 3.78
CA ASP A 122 9.06 -1.75 3.06
C ASP A 122 8.98 -1.94 1.53
N VAL A 123 8.88 -3.19 1.04
CA VAL A 123 8.64 -3.44 -0.38
C VAL A 123 7.26 -2.95 -0.80
N PHE A 124 6.22 -3.18 0.01
CA PHE A 124 4.89 -2.62 -0.23
C PHE A 124 4.91 -1.09 -0.19
N THR A 125 5.58 -0.51 0.79
CA THR A 125 5.75 0.94 0.91
C THR A 125 6.46 1.51 -0.33
N LEU A 126 7.54 0.88 -0.80
CA LEU A 126 8.26 1.30 -2.00
C LEU A 126 7.36 1.35 -3.23
N VAL A 127 6.59 0.30 -3.50
CA VAL A 127 5.70 0.27 -4.69
C VAL A 127 4.51 1.23 -4.53
N HIS A 128 4.03 1.44 -3.31
CA HIS A 128 3.00 2.42 -2.97
C HIS A 128 3.46 3.84 -3.32
N GLU A 129 4.59 4.27 -2.78
CA GLU A 129 5.14 5.60 -3.01
C GLU A 129 5.56 5.80 -4.47
N MET A 130 6.06 4.76 -5.13
CA MET A 130 6.27 4.80 -6.57
C MET A 130 4.96 4.96 -7.36
N GLY A 131 3.84 4.43 -6.89
CA GLY A 131 2.52 4.66 -7.47
C GLY A 131 2.14 6.14 -7.43
N HIS A 132 2.32 6.80 -6.30
CA HIS A 132 2.14 8.26 -6.18
C HIS A 132 3.10 9.05 -7.08
N ALA A 133 4.37 8.65 -7.11
CA ALA A 133 5.38 9.29 -7.94
C ALA A 133 4.98 9.21 -9.43
N MET A 134 4.56 8.06 -9.91
CA MET A 134 4.13 7.86 -11.30
C MET A 134 2.84 8.61 -11.61
N HIS A 135 1.87 8.66 -10.67
CA HIS A 135 0.66 9.47 -10.82
C HIS A 135 1.02 10.95 -11.01
N THR A 136 1.89 11.48 -10.16
CA THR A 136 2.37 12.85 -10.24
C THR A 136 3.14 13.10 -11.53
N TYR A 137 4.02 12.18 -11.94
CA TYR A 137 4.76 12.26 -13.18
C TYR A 137 3.85 12.38 -14.40
N TYR A 138 2.88 11.47 -14.54
CA TYR A 138 1.95 11.50 -15.68
C TYR A 138 0.99 12.69 -15.62
N SER A 139 0.54 13.10 -14.45
CA SER A 139 -0.29 14.29 -14.30
C SER A 139 0.46 15.54 -14.78
N ASN A 140 1.70 15.72 -14.33
CA ASN A 140 2.54 16.85 -14.73
C ASN A 140 2.90 16.84 -16.22
N ALA A 141 3.09 15.64 -16.81
CA ALA A 141 3.42 15.52 -18.23
C ALA A 141 2.23 15.80 -19.16
N ASN A 142 1.00 15.56 -18.71
CA ASN A 142 -0.19 15.61 -19.57
C ASN A 142 -1.14 16.78 -19.22
N GLN A 143 -0.89 17.52 -18.16
CA GLN A 143 -1.71 18.65 -17.74
C GLN A 143 -0.88 19.94 -17.66
N PRO A 144 -1.45 21.09 -18.01
CA PRO A 144 -0.82 22.36 -17.72
C PRO A 144 -0.80 22.62 -16.21
N TYR A 145 0.16 23.40 -15.73
CA TYR A 145 0.40 23.68 -14.30
C TYR A 145 -0.87 23.88 -13.45
N PRO A 146 -1.88 24.69 -13.85
CA PRO A 146 -3.06 24.92 -13.02
C PRO A 146 -3.93 23.67 -12.79
N TYR A 147 -3.77 22.63 -13.63
CA TYR A 147 -4.59 21.41 -13.61
C TYR A 147 -3.78 20.15 -13.27
N ALA A 148 -2.47 20.26 -13.08
CA ALA A 148 -1.60 19.11 -12.81
C ALA A 148 -1.81 18.48 -11.42
N GLY A 149 -2.31 19.27 -10.44
CA GLY A 149 -2.64 18.76 -9.11
C GLY A 149 -3.92 17.91 -9.12
N TYR A 150 -3.82 16.64 -8.77
CA TYR A 150 -4.98 15.74 -8.66
C TYR A 150 -5.65 15.83 -7.27
N ARG A 151 -6.92 15.43 -7.23
CA ARG A 151 -7.73 15.51 -6.01
C ARG A 151 -7.41 14.33 -5.06
N ILE A 152 -7.52 14.60 -3.74
CA ILE A 152 -7.28 13.60 -2.70
C ILE A 152 -8.12 12.31 -2.90
N PHE A 153 -9.32 12.43 -3.45
CA PHE A 153 -10.22 11.30 -3.72
C PHE A 153 -9.61 10.22 -4.64
N VAL A 154 -8.72 10.59 -5.55
CA VAL A 154 -8.07 9.68 -6.49
C VAL A 154 -6.59 9.45 -6.16
N ALA A 155 -6.08 10.07 -5.09
CA ALA A 155 -4.66 10.04 -4.78
C ALA A 155 -4.13 8.61 -4.56
N GLU A 156 -4.92 7.76 -3.88
CA GLU A 156 -4.52 6.39 -3.54
C GLU A 156 -4.83 5.35 -4.65
N VAL A 157 -5.41 5.75 -5.78
CA VAL A 157 -5.74 4.78 -6.85
C VAL A 157 -4.49 4.15 -7.45
N ALA A 158 -3.49 4.95 -7.77
CA ALA A 158 -2.25 4.45 -8.35
C ALA A 158 -1.40 3.67 -7.34
N SER A 159 -1.29 4.18 -6.10
CA SER A 159 -0.51 3.55 -5.03
C SER A 159 -1.06 2.18 -4.65
N THR A 160 -2.37 2.08 -4.41
CA THR A 160 -3.02 0.81 -4.04
C THR A 160 -3.12 -0.17 -5.20
N CYS A 161 -3.20 0.31 -6.45
CA CYS A 161 -3.09 -0.54 -7.62
C CYS A 161 -1.71 -1.22 -7.69
N ASN A 162 -0.64 -0.48 -7.47
CA ASN A 162 0.71 -1.04 -7.41
C ASN A 162 0.85 -2.09 -6.29
N GLU A 163 0.31 -1.82 -5.10
CA GLU A 163 0.30 -2.81 -4.01
C GLU A 163 -0.48 -4.07 -4.38
N ALA A 164 -1.63 -3.93 -5.04
CA ALA A 164 -2.43 -5.08 -5.48
C ALA A 164 -1.68 -5.95 -6.51
N LEU A 165 -0.97 -5.33 -7.45
CA LEU A 165 -0.13 -6.04 -8.42
C LEU A 165 1.05 -6.73 -7.74
N LEU A 166 1.70 -6.08 -6.77
CA LEU A 166 2.76 -6.68 -5.96
C LEU A 166 2.24 -7.89 -5.20
N MET A 167 1.09 -7.77 -4.51
CA MET A 167 0.48 -8.87 -3.78
C MET A 167 0.18 -10.06 -4.70
N GLN A 168 -0.41 -9.82 -5.87
CA GLN A 168 -0.69 -10.87 -6.85
C GLN A 168 0.59 -11.56 -7.34
N TYR A 169 1.63 -10.76 -7.62
CA TYR A 169 2.93 -11.30 -8.04
C TYR A 169 3.55 -12.19 -6.97
N LEU A 170 3.59 -11.72 -5.72
CA LEU A 170 4.17 -12.46 -4.60
C LEU A 170 3.40 -13.76 -4.34
N LEU A 171 2.06 -13.72 -4.27
CA LEU A 171 1.22 -14.90 -4.06
C LEU A 171 1.36 -15.94 -5.18
N LYS A 172 1.51 -15.50 -6.42
CA LYS A 172 1.70 -16.39 -7.59
C LYS A 172 3.05 -17.09 -7.56
N ASN A 173 4.09 -16.44 -7.07
CA ASN A 173 5.46 -16.95 -7.08
C ASN A 173 5.88 -17.57 -5.74
N CYS A 174 5.05 -17.45 -4.69
CA CYS A 174 5.29 -18.03 -3.39
C CYS A 174 5.01 -19.53 -3.42
N THR A 175 6.01 -20.34 -3.06
CA THR A 175 5.90 -21.80 -2.96
C THR A 175 5.82 -22.29 -1.52
N ASP A 176 6.28 -21.51 -0.57
CA ASP A 176 6.24 -21.84 0.86
C ASP A 176 4.89 -21.49 1.48
N LEU A 177 4.33 -22.43 2.26
CA LEU A 177 3.02 -22.25 2.88
C LEU A 177 3.02 -21.20 3.99
N SER A 178 4.12 -21.04 4.72
CA SER A 178 4.24 -20.06 5.80
C SER A 178 4.32 -18.64 5.23
N GLU A 179 5.12 -18.46 4.18
CA GLU A 179 5.18 -17.19 3.44
C GLU A 179 3.80 -16.85 2.85
N LYS A 180 3.10 -17.82 2.28
CA LYS A 180 1.77 -17.60 1.74
C LYS A 180 0.76 -17.17 2.80
N LYS A 181 0.80 -17.77 3.99
CA LYS A 181 -0.03 -17.38 5.14
C LYS A 181 0.30 -15.95 5.58
N TYR A 182 1.58 -15.59 5.62
CA TYR A 182 2.03 -14.24 5.98
C TYR A 182 1.52 -13.19 4.98
N LEU A 183 1.68 -13.44 3.67
CA LEU A 183 1.16 -12.57 2.61
C LEU A 183 -0.37 -12.41 2.68
N MET A 184 -1.10 -13.49 2.87
CA MET A 184 -2.56 -13.45 3.03
C MET A 184 -2.97 -12.66 4.26
N ASN A 185 -2.29 -12.85 5.40
CA ASN A 185 -2.55 -12.08 6.61
C ASN A 185 -2.27 -10.58 6.39
N HIS A 186 -1.16 -10.24 5.75
CA HIS A 186 -0.84 -8.86 5.38
C HIS A 186 -1.97 -8.23 4.54
N TYR A 187 -2.48 -8.95 3.55
CA TYR A 187 -3.57 -8.49 2.71
C TYR A 187 -4.87 -8.24 3.48
N PHE A 188 -5.25 -9.14 4.39
CA PHE A 188 -6.43 -8.94 5.25
C PHE A 188 -6.26 -7.77 6.22
N GLU A 189 -5.06 -7.59 6.78
CA GLU A 189 -4.76 -6.45 7.65
C GLU A 189 -4.87 -5.11 6.92
N GLN A 190 -4.48 -5.05 5.63
CA GLN A 190 -4.70 -3.87 4.80
C GLN A 190 -6.19 -3.53 4.68
N PHE A 191 -7.05 -4.50 4.33
CA PHE A 191 -8.49 -4.26 4.25
C PHE A 191 -9.10 -3.85 5.61
N LYS A 192 -8.69 -4.51 6.68
CA LYS A 192 -9.10 -4.14 8.04
C LYS A 192 -8.74 -2.69 8.36
N GLY A 193 -7.49 -2.29 8.08
CA GLY A 193 -6.95 -0.99 8.46
C GLY A 193 -7.40 0.15 7.57
N THR A 194 -7.49 -0.07 6.25
CA THR A 194 -7.78 0.99 5.28
C THR A 194 -9.25 1.13 4.94
N LEU A 195 -10.02 0.04 4.91
CA LEU A 195 -11.43 0.10 4.55
C LEU A 195 -12.34 0.09 5.79
N PHE A 196 -12.34 -0.99 6.54
CA PHE A 196 -13.29 -1.15 7.66
C PHE A 196 -13.03 -0.16 8.79
N ARG A 197 -11.79 -0.02 9.24
CA ARG A 197 -11.44 0.91 10.33
C ARG A 197 -11.67 2.36 9.95
N GLN A 198 -11.31 2.77 8.72
CA GLN A 198 -11.48 4.15 8.28
C GLN A 198 -12.96 4.51 8.12
N THR A 199 -13.77 3.57 7.62
CA THR A 199 -15.22 3.78 7.54
C THR A 199 -15.86 3.87 8.93
N MET A 200 -15.40 3.06 9.88
CA MET A 200 -15.85 3.15 11.30
C MET A 200 -15.57 4.54 11.88
N PHE A 201 -14.39 5.11 11.64
CA PHE A 201 -14.09 6.47 12.10
C PHE A 201 -14.95 7.52 11.41
N ALA A 202 -15.11 7.40 10.09
CA ALA A 202 -15.95 8.33 9.33
C ALA A 202 -17.43 8.29 9.76
N GLU A 203 -17.95 7.13 10.18
CA GLU A 203 -19.31 6.99 10.69
C GLU A 203 -19.48 7.53 12.11
N PHE A 204 -18.41 7.49 12.91
CA PHE A 204 -18.42 7.99 14.29
C PHE A 204 -18.44 9.52 14.36
N GLU A 205 -17.85 10.25 13.41
CA GLU A 205 -17.85 11.72 13.34
C GLU A 205 -19.24 12.30 12.97
#